data_cba5a7b2555f9420f7fae7faf6c05a12
#
_entry.id   cba5a7b2555f9420f7fae7faf6c05a12
#
_cell.length_a   1.000
_cell.length_b   1.000
_cell.length_c   1.000
_cell.angle_alpha   90.00
_cell.angle_beta   90.00
_cell.angle_gamma   90.00
#
_symmetry.space_group_name_H-M   'P 1'
#
loop_
_entity.id
_entity.type
_entity.pdbx_description
1 polymer ?
#
loop_
_entity_poly.entity_id
_entity_poly.type
_entity_poly.pdbx_seq_one_letter_code
_entity_poly.pdbx_strand_id
1 'polypeptide(L)'
;MSNPNGDPQDSLDNMPAMRARVPDHVASGEISTGVIVVTGATEFVLDFVRNLPRPSSIVARVVLPHGVMPQFIDALAKNIELFRQRYGELPGSLPVPPPQANPASTLPFDAIASIPASNPASNQQPPTASPPGPQAQQTQHPQHTQQPPKRQNPQDIYDELKIKDEILSGTYANAVMIGHGPYEFSFDFITNFYPQSAVSCRVYLASGHIARLLDSLKQSWDQLRPRIGFPPTNNP
;
A
#
# COMPACT_ATOMS: atom_id res chain seq x y z
N MET A 1 -34.97 2.22 45.76
CA MET A 1 -35.54 1.40 44.71
C MET A 1 -34.72 1.66 43.47
N SER A 2 -33.78 0.78 43.19
CA SER A 2 -32.82 0.90 42.08
C SER A 2 -33.43 0.23 40.83
N ASN A 3 -33.37 0.94 39.71
CA ASN A 3 -33.88 0.49 38.41
C ASN A 3 -32.85 -0.48 37.75
N PRO A 4 -33.18 -1.76 37.45
CA PRO A 4 -32.24 -2.76 36.95
C PRO A 4 -32.26 -2.96 35.41
N ASN A 5 -32.73 -1.95 34.66
CA ASN A 5 -32.70 -2.04 33.17
C ASN A 5 -31.75 -0.97 32.61
N GLY A 6 -30.48 -1.23 32.69
CA GLY A 6 -29.49 -0.57 31.85
C GLY A 6 -29.45 -1.32 30.51
N ASP A 7 -29.89 -0.66 29.43
CA ASP A 7 -29.79 -1.18 28.07
C ASP A 7 -28.32 -1.45 27.70
N PRO A 8 -27.98 -2.62 27.11
CA PRO A 8 -26.62 -2.94 26.68
C PRO A 8 -26.09 -2.03 25.55
N GLN A 9 -26.95 -1.23 24.93
CA GLN A 9 -26.59 -0.31 23.86
C GLN A 9 -25.92 0.98 24.33
N ASP A 10 -26.17 1.41 25.58
CA ASP A 10 -25.54 2.61 26.14
C ASP A 10 -24.03 2.47 26.42
N SER A 11 -23.52 1.24 26.39
CA SER A 11 -22.10 0.97 26.68
C SER A 11 -21.18 1.09 25.46
N LEU A 12 -21.71 1.12 24.24
CA LEU A 12 -20.93 1.22 22.99
C LEU A 12 -20.70 2.69 22.57
N ASP A 13 -21.58 3.59 22.96
CA ASP A 13 -21.47 5.02 22.61
C ASP A 13 -20.50 5.81 23.52
N ASN A 14 -20.02 5.21 24.59
CA ASN A 14 -19.16 5.88 25.57
C ASN A 14 -17.68 5.42 25.54
N MET A 15 -17.22 4.84 24.44
CA MET A 15 -15.78 4.66 24.25
C MET A 15 -15.17 6.05 23.93
N PRO A 16 -14.24 6.55 24.76
CA PRO A 16 -13.61 7.83 24.46
C PRO A 16 -12.95 7.75 23.08
N ALA A 17 -13.37 8.63 22.17
CA ALA A 17 -12.75 8.72 20.86
C ALA A 17 -11.23 8.80 21.06
N MET A 18 -10.47 7.92 20.44
CA MET A 18 -9.03 7.87 20.54
C MET A 18 -8.47 9.25 20.16
N ARG A 19 -7.96 9.98 21.17
CA ARG A 19 -7.33 11.28 20.97
C ARG A 19 -5.84 11.06 20.87
N ALA A 20 -5.32 11.00 19.65
CA ALA A 20 -3.89 11.01 19.42
C ALA A 20 -3.37 12.44 19.35
N ARG A 21 -2.26 12.72 20.02
CA ARG A 21 -1.54 14.00 19.86
C ARG A 21 -0.91 14.04 18.47
N VAL A 22 -1.01 15.17 17.79
CA VAL A 22 -0.32 15.42 16.52
C VAL A 22 0.92 16.27 16.82
N PRO A 23 2.14 15.72 16.73
CA PRO A 23 3.37 16.49 16.87
C PRO A 23 3.56 17.46 15.69
N ASP A 24 4.21 18.61 15.95
CA ASP A 24 4.35 19.68 14.95
C ASP A 24 5.05 19.22 13.67
N HIS A 25 6.04 18.33 13.79
CA HIS A 25 6.80 17.83 12.64
C HIS A 25 6.02 16.89 11.70
N VAL A 26 4.88 16.34 12.15
CA VAL A 26 3.97 15.52 11.31
C VAL A 26 2.68 16.23 10.95
N ALA A 27 2.44 17.41 11.52
CA ALA A 27 1.17 18.13 11.38
C ALA A 27 0.85 18.50 9.92
N SER A 28 1.86 18.85 9.12
CA SER A 28 1.70 19.17 7.69
C SER A 28 1.36 17.94 6.84
N GLY A 29 1.82 16.76 7.27
CA GLY A 29 1.69 15.52 6.50
C GLY A 29 2.48 15.50 5.19
N GLU A 30 2.51 14.34 4.54
CA GLU A 30 3.15 14.12 3.24
C GLU A 30 2.12 13.80 2.15
N ILE A 31 2.27 14.40 0.98
CA ILE A 31 1.41 14.11 -0.17
C ILE A 31 2.00 12.94 -0.94
N SER A 32 1.20 11.90 -1.14
CA SER A 32 1.55 10.70 -1.90
C SER A 32 0.70 10.57 -3.16
N THR A 33 1.28 9.95 -4.19
CA THR A 33 0.61 9.60 -5.45
C THR A 33 0.45 8.09 -5.62
N GLY A 34 0.98 7.29 -4.69
CA GLY A 34 0.89 5.83 -4.73
C GLY A 34 1.46 5.19 -3.47
N VAL A 35 1.23 3.90 -3.32
CA VAL A 35 1.71 3.12 -2.17
C VAL A 35 2.26 1.79 -2.66
N ILE A 36 3.43 1.40 -2.16
CA ILE A 36 3.99 0.06 -2.28
C ILE A 36 3.71 -0.66 -0.96
N VAL A 37 3.12 -1.85 -1.04
CA VAL A 37 2.85 -2.69 0.12
C VAL A 37 3.85 -3.85 0.13
N VAL A 38 4.69 -3.90 1.14
CA VAL A 38 5.67 -4.99 1.34
C VAL A 38 5.25 -5.83 2.53
N THR A 39 5.25 -7.14 2.37
CA THR A 39 4.93 -8.08 3.45
C THR A 39 6.22 -8.61 4.06
N GLY A 40 6.51 -8.25 5.30
CA GLY A 40 7.60 -8.77 6.10
C GLY A 40 7.20 -10.04 6.86
N ALA A 41 8.09 -10.51 7.74
CA ALA A 41 7.87 -11.71 8.55
C ALA A 41 6.81 -11.51 9.64
N THR A 42 6.75 -10.32 10.24
CA THR A 42 5.86 -9.97 11.37
C THR A 42 5.08 -8.67 11.14
N GLU A 43 5.42 -7.94 10.07
CA GLU A 43 4.89 -6.61 9.76
C GLU A 43 4.61 -6.42 8.28
N PHE A 44 3.80 -5.43 7.97
CA PHE A 44 3.72 -4.81 6.65
C PHE A 44 4.52 -3.51 6.63
N VAL A 45 5.22 -3.25 5.53
CA VAL A 45 5.82 -1.96 5.26
C VAL A 45 5.03 -1.28 4.15
N LEU A 46 4.54 -0.09 4.43
CA LEU A 46 3.83 0.76 3.48
C LEU A 46 4.75 1.89 3.05
N ASP A 47 5.21 1.86 1.80
CA ASP A 47 6.02 2.91 1.21
C ASP A 47 5.15 3.85 0.38
N PHE A 48 4.95 5.05 0.89
CA PHE A 48 4.18 6.09 0.21
C PHE A 48 5.08 6.79 -0.80
N VAL A 49 4.69 6.74 -2.08
CA VAL A 49 5.49 7.21 -3.20
C VAL A 49 4.93 8.51 -3.75
N ARG A 50 5.81 9.44 -4.09
CA ARG A 50 5.49 10.64 -4.84
C ARG A 50 6.22 10.62 -6.18
N ASN A 51 5.44 10.56 -7.27
CA ASN A 51 5.97 10.43 -8.63
C ASN A 51 6.32 11.78 -9.29
N LEU A 52 5.93 12.89 -8.67
CA LEU A 52 6.23 14.23 -9.14
C LEU A 52 6.72 15.10 -7.99
N PRO A 53 7.81 15.89 -8.18
CA PRO A 53 8.66 15.93 -9.38
C PRO A 53 9.53 14.68 -9.53
N ARG A 54 10.09 14.46 -10.71
CA ARG A 54 11.08 13.38 -10.91
C ARG A 54 12.44 13.76 -10.33
N PRO A 55 13.22 12.78 -9.84
CA PRO A 55 12.93 11.36 -9.74
C PRO A 55 11.86 11.07 -8.68
N SER A 56 11.10 9.97 -8.88
CA SER A 56 10.14 9.48 -7.91
C SER A 56 10.79 9.21 -6.57
N SER A 57 10.08 9.46 -5.49
CA SER A 57 10.65 9.33 -4.14
C SER A 57 9.65 8.70 -3.18
N ILE A 58 10.17 7.93 -2.22
CA ILE A 58 9.42 7.52 -1.05
C ILE A 58 9.38 8.73 -0.11
N VAL A 59 8.17 9.18 0.23
CA VAL A 59 7.96 10.37 1.09
C VAL A 59 7.63 9.98 2.52
N ALA A 60 7.11 8.76 2.73
CA ALA A 60 6.88 8.19 4.04
C ALA A 60 6.98 6.66 3.97
N ARG A 61 7.55 6.05 4.99
CA ARG A 61 7.58 4.60 5.20
C ARG A 61 6.95 4.30 6.55
N VAL A 62 5.93 3.45 6.55
CA VAL A 62 5.22 3.06 7.77
C VAL A 62 5.31 1.55 7.96
N VAL A 63 5.63 1.16 9.18
CA VAL A 63 5.73 -0.24 9.60
C VAL A 63 4.53 -0.58 10.48
N LEU A 64 3.70 -1.53 10.01
CA LEU A 64 2.47 -1.96 10.67
C LEU A 64 2.56 -3.43 11.05
N PRO A 65 2.32 -3.83 12.31
CA PRO A 65 2.16 -5.23 12.68
C PRO A 65 1.05 -5.92 11.87
N HIS A 66 1.21 -7.21 11.57
CA HIS A 66 0.23 -7.97 10.79
C HIS A 66 -1.20 -7.86 11.36
N GLY A 67 -1.34 -7.86 12.70
CA GLY A 67 -2.64 -7.77 13.38
C GLY A 67 -3.40 -6.46 13.16
N VAL A 68 -2.74 -5.40 12.68
CA VAL A 68 -3.37 -4.11 12.36
C VAL A 68 -4.03 -4.10 10.98
N MET A 69 -3.55 -4.95 10.07
CA MET A 69 -3.98 -4.93 8.67
C MET A 69 -5.48 -5.19 8.47
N PRO A 70 -6.13 -6.16 9.11
CA PRO A 70 -7.57 -6.37 8.96
C PRO A 70 -8.38 -5.14 9.35
N GLN A 71 -8.05 -4.52 10.49
CA GLN A 71 -8.73 -3.32 10.96
C GLN A 71 -8.52 -2.13 10.02
N PHE A 72 -7.33 -2.01 9.45
CA PHE A 72 -7.03 -0.96 8.47
C PHE A 72 -7.85 -1.17 7.19
N ILE A 73 -7.92 -2.39 6.65
CA ILE A 73 -8.74 -2.74 5.48
C ILE A 73 -10.21 -2.42 5.72
N ASP A 74 -10.75 -2.83 6.86
CA ASP A 74 -12.15 -2.60 7.21
C ASP A 74 -12.46 -1.11 7.38
N ALA A 75 -11.58 -0.37 8.08
CA ALA A 75 -11.70 1.07 8.24
C ALA A 75 -11.65 1.81 6.90
N LEU A 76 -10.73 1.41 6.00
CA LEU A 76 -10.62 2.02 4.68
C LEU A 76 -11.85 1.72 3.82
N ALA A 77 -12.33 0.48 3.80
CA ALA A 77 -13.54 0.10 3.07
C ALA A 77 -14.76 0.92 3.55
N LYS A 78 -14.91 1.06 4.87
CA LYS A 78 -15.98 1.86 5.48
C LYS A 78 -15.87 3.35 5.12
N ASN A 79 -14.66 3.91 5.12
CA ASN A 79 -14.44 5.30 4.72
C ASN A 79 -14.71 5.53 3.23
N ILE A 80 -14.42 4.57 2.35
CA ILE A 80 -14.79 4.62 0.94
C ILE A 80 -16.31 4.67 0.78
N GLU A 81 -17.01 3.86 1.54
CA GLU A 81 -18.48 3.88 1.50
C GLU A 81 -19.05 5.23 1.98
N LEU A 82 -18.54 5.79 3.07
CA LEU A 82 -18.89 7.12 3.55
C LEU A 82 -18.57 8.22 2.53
N PHE A 83 -17.44 8.09 1.83
CA PHE A 83 -17.07 9.00 0.74
C PHE A 83 -18.10 8.95 -0.38
N ARG A 84 -18.50 7.72 -0.83
CA ARG A 84 -19.50 7.54 -1.89
C ARG A 84 -20.84 8.15 -1.52
N GLN A 85 -21.28 7.98 -0.29
CA GLN A 85 -22.52 8.56 0.20
C GLN A 85 -22.50 10.09 0.19
N ARG A 86 -21.33 10.69 0.42
CA ARG A 86 -21.20 12.14 0.57
C ARG A 86 -20.82 12.86 -0.71
N TYR A 87 -19.95 12.26 -1.53
CA TYR A 87 -19.33 12.90 -2.69
C TYR A 87 -19.60 12.16 -4.03
N GLY A 88 -20.24 11.01 -3.99
CA GLY A 88 -20.44 10.14 -5.16
C GLY A 88 -19.27 9.18 -5.40
N GLU A 89 -19.20 8.60 -6.60
CA GLU A 89 -18.20 7.61 -6.93
C GLU A 89 -16.76 8.17 -6.87
N LEU A 90 -15.81 7.30 -6.50
CA LEU A 90 -14.39 7.65 -6.48
C LEU A 90 -13.92 8.03 -7.89
N PRO A 91 -13.16 9.11 -8.05
CA PRO A 91 -12.53 9.44 -9.33
C PRO A 91 -11.66 8.28 -9.82
N GLY A 92 -11.72 7.94 -11.12
CA GLY A 92 -10.93 6.83 -11.69
C GLY A 92 -11.53 5.44 -11.55
N SER A 93 -12.69 5.27 -10.90
CA SER A 93 -13.45 4.02 -10.90
C SER A 93 -14.25 3.80 -12.21
N LEU A 94 -14.28 4.77 -13.09
CA LEU A 94 -14.83 4.58 -14.44
C LEU A 94 -13.94 3.63 -15.26
N PRO A 95 -14.52 2.74 -16.09
CA PRO A 95 -13.75 1.88 -16.98
C PRO A 95 -12.83 2.75 -17.83
N VAL A 96 -11.52 2.57 -17.67
CA VAL A 96 -10.55 3.21 -18.55
C VAL A 96 -10.79 2.64 -19.95
N PRO A 97 -11.12 3.46 -20.97
CA PRO A 97 -11.15 2.98 -22.35
C PRO A 97 -9.78 2.38 -22.70
N PRO A 98 -9.73 1.33 -23.53
CA PRO A 98 -8.49 0.65 -23.85
C PRO A 98 -7.46 1.69 -24.33
N PRO A 99 -6.19 1.58 -23.92
CA PRO A 99 -5.17 2.56 -24.24
C PRO A 99 -5.05 2.69 -25.75
N GLN A 100 -5.44 3.86 -26.27
CA GLN A 100 -5.01 4.26 -27.60
C GLN A 100 -3.50 4.45 -27.52
N ALA A 101 -2.79 3.69 -28.35
CA ALA A 101 -1.34 3.70 -28.40
C ALA A 101 -0.80 5.10 -28.70
N ASN A 102 -0.29 5.75 -27.67
CA ASN A 102 0.59 6.90 -27.81
C ASN A 102 1.91 6.55 -27.10
N PRO A 103 3.05 6.53 -27.82
CA PRO A 103 4.32 6.14 -27.23
C PRO A 103 4.96 7.34 -26.53
N ALA A 104 4.61 7.59 -25.28
CA ALA A 104 5.41 8.47 -24.41
C ALA A 104 5.14 8.12 -22.94
N SER A 105 6.08 7.38 -22.38
CA SER A 105 6.50 7.39 -20.97
C SER A 105 5.42 7.54 -19.90
N THR A 106 4.74 6.42 -19.61
CA THR A 106 4.10 6.24 -18.32
C THR A 106 4.51 4.84 -17.82
N LEU A 107 5.29 4.81 -16.74
CA LEU A 107 5.47 3.57 -15.99
C LEU A 107 4.09 3.08 -15.58
N PRO A 108 3.68 1.86 -15.95
CA PRO A 108 2.38 1.35 -15.55
C PRO A 108 2.37 1.16 -14.04
N PHE A 109 1.50 1.91 -13.36
CA PHE A 109 1.26 1.82 -11.93
C PHE A 109 0.82 0.39 -11.49
N ASP A 110 0.41 -0.45 -12.44
CA ASP A 110 -0.06 -1.81 -12.19
C ASP A 110 1.04 -2.81 -11.73
N ALA A 111 2.32 -2.40 -11.76
CA ALA A 111 3.44 -3.26 -11.34
C ALA A 111 3.76 -3.17 -9.83
N ILE A 112 3.06 -2.33 -9.06
CA ILE A 112 3.44 -1.96 -7.69
C ILE A 112 2.54 -2.64 -6.64
N ALA A 113 1.83 -3.69 -6.97
CA ALA A 113 0.97 -4.38 -6.02
C ALA A 113 1.65 -5.64 -5.47
N SER A 114 2.08 -5.61 -4.20
CA SER A 114 2.44 -6.75 -3.34
C SER A 114 3.71 -7.53 -3.67
N ILE A 115 4.75 -7.28 -2.90
CA ILE A 115 6.03 -8.00 -2.92
C ILE A 115 6.13 -8.91 -1.70
N PRO A 116 6.21 -10.25 -1.84
CA PRO A 116 6.60 -11.12 -0.74
C PRO A 116 8.11 -11.00 -0.48
N ALA A 117 8.49 -10.83 0.78
CA ALA A 117 9.90 -10.82 1.21
C ALA A 117 10.54 -12.19 0.93
N SER A 118 11.50 -12.23 0.02
CA SER A 118 12.30 -13.43 -0.25
C SER A 118 13.56 -13.40 0.61
N ASN A 119 13.80 -14.47 1.36
CA ASN A 119 15.05 -14.69 2.09
C ASN A 119 16.25 -14.77 1.14
N PRO A 120 17.39 -14.18 1.49
CA PRO A 120 18.63 -14.34 0.74
C PRO A 120 19.39 -15.57 1.25
N ALA A 121 19.38 -16.67 0.51
CA ALA A 121 20.46 -17.66 0.57
C ALA A 121 20.39 -18.62 -0.61
N SER A 122 21.25 -18.45 -1.60
CA SER A 122 22.20 -19.48 -2.02
C SER A 122 23.02 -19.02 -3.23
N ASN A 123 24.27 -19.03 -2.95
CA ASN A 123 25.45 -18.91 -3.79
C ASN A 123 25.43 -20.01 -4.86
N GLN A 124 25.47 -19.68 -6.17
CA GLN A 124 26.02 -20.60 -7.17
C GLN A 124 26.71 -19.82 -8.30
N GLN A 125 27.92 -20.25 -8.52
CA GLN A 125 28.99 -19.81 -9.40
C GLN A 125 28.67 -19.95 -10.89
N PRO A 126 29.22 -19.13 -11.79
CA PRO A 126 28.96 -19.21 -13.22
C PRO A 126 29.84 -20.23 -13.94
N PRO A 127 29.36 -20.90 -14.99
CA PRO A 127 30.24 -21.62 -15.89
C PRO A 127 30.72 -20.77 -17.07
N THR A 128 31.98 -20.97 -17.34
CA THR A 128 32.89 -20.46 -18.36
C THR A 128 32.38 -20.53 -19.82
N ALA A 129 32.85 -19.54 -20.57
CA ALA A 129 32.71 -19.35 -22.01
C ALA A 129 33.51 -20.32 -22.83
N SER A 130 33.05 -20.63 -24.05
CA SER A 130 33.88 -21.03 -25.20
C SER A 130 33.25 -20.55 -26.53
N PRO A 131 34.09 -20.26 -27.57
CA PRO A 131 33.74 -19.33 -28.63
C PRO A 131 33.28 -19.98 -29.97
N PRO A 132 33.14 -19.21 -31.07
CA PRO A 132 32.07 -19.33 -32.04
C PRO A 132 32.43 -20.08 -33.33
N GLY A 133 31.42 -20.56 -34.03
CA GLY A 133 31.50 -21.02 -35.41
C GLY A 133 30.34 -20.41 -36.23
N PRO A 134 30.55 -20.16 -37.55
CA PRO A 134 29.71 -19.27 -38.33
C PRO A 134 28.65 -19.98 -39.20
N GLN A 135 27.67 -19.16 -39.67
CA GLN A 135 26.75 -19.32 -40.80
C GLN A 135 25.35 -19.89 -40.52
N ALA A 136 24.35 -19.08 -40.75
CA ALA A 136 23.57 -19.01 -41.99
C ALA A 136 22.43 -17.98 -41.83
N GLN A 137 22.36 -17.02 -42.77
CA GLN A 137 21.25 -16.11 -42.95
C GLN A 137 20.01 -16.86 -43.38
N GLN A 138 18.94 -16.75 -42.57
CA GLN A 138 17.57 -16.95 -43.02
C GLN A 138 16.70 -15.79 -42.52
N THR A 139 16.26 -15.00 -43.48
CA THR A 139 15.23 -13.99 -43.35
C THR A 139 13.93 -14.63 -42.87
N GLN A 140 13.53 -14.29 -41.62
CA GLN A 140 12.19 -14.60 -41.14
C GLN A 140 11.52 -13.33 -40.63
N HIS A 141 10.32 -13.11 -41.12
CA HIS A 141 9.37 -12.08 -40.72
C HIS A 141 9.25 -11.96 -39.20
N PRO A 142 9.14 -10.74 -38.64
CA PRO A 142 8.89 -10.60 -37.22
C PRO A 142 7.42 -10.95 -36.93
N GLN A 143 7.19 -12.16 -36.43
CA GLN A 143 5.97 -12.46 -35.71
C GLN A 143 6.03 -11.70 -34.39
N HIS A 144 5.15 -10.75 -34.21
CA HIS A 144 4.87 -10.11 -32.94
C HIS A 144 4.34 -11.16 -31.94
N THR A 145 5.25 -11.87 -31.29
CA THR A 145 4.93 -12.64 -30.10
C THR A 145 4.74 -11.63 -28.98
N GLN A 146 3.51 -11.40 -28.58
CA GLN A 146 3.19 -10.69 -27.34
C GLN A 146 3.82 -11.48 -26.18
N GLN A 147 4.98 -11.05 -25.72
CA GLN A 147 5.59 -11.56 -24.50
C GLN A 147 4.64 -11.21 -23.34
N PRO A 148 4.32 -12.18 -22.46
CA PRO A 148 3.59 -11.86 -21.24
C PRO A 148 4.36 -10.78 -20.46
N PRO A 149 3.68 -9.85 -19.77
CA PRO A 149 4.33 -8.77 -19.06
C PRO A 149 5.38 -9.36 -18.09
N LYS A 150 6.65 -8.99 -18.29
CA LYS A 150 7.74 -9.36 -17.37
C LYS A 150 7.32 -8.87 -15.99
N ARG A 151 7.18 -9.78 -15.03
CA ARG A 151 7.07 -9.43 -13.62
C ARG A 151 8.33 -8.64 -13.28
N GLN A 152 8.19 -7.36 -13.02
CA GLN A 152 9.29 -6.52 -12.59
C GLN A 152 9.80 -7.08 -11.25
N ASN A 153 11.12 -7.22 -11.12
CA ASN A 153 11.72 -7.60 -9.86
C ASN A 153 11.45 -6.45 -8.86
N PRO A 154 11.05 -6.74 -7.62
CA PRO A 154 10.92 -5.73 -6.57
C PRO A 154 12.13 -4.80 -6.46
N GLN A 155 13.33 -5.35 -6.60
CA GLN A 155 14.57 -4.58 -6.54
C GLN A 155 14.60 -3.49 -7.62
N ASP A 156 14.19 -3.80 -8.85
CA ASP A 156 14.21 -2.85 -9.98
C ASP A 156 13.33 -1.61 -9.68
N ILE A 157 12.22 -1.81 -8.94
CA ILE A 157 11.32 -0.72 -8.54
C ILE A 157 12.02 0.21 -7.53
N TYR A 158 12.70 -0.38 -6.53
CA TYR A 158 13.38 0.40 -5.50
C TYR A 158 14.64 1.12 -6.04
N ASP A 159 15.31 0.57 -7.05
CA ASP A 159 16.48 1.18 -7.68
C ASP A 159 16.13 2.51 -8.39
N GLU A 160 14.86 2.66 -8.81
CA GLU A 160 14.37 3.91 -9.43
C GLU A 160 13.83 4.93 -8.42
N LEU A 161 13.64 4.54 -7.15
CA LEU A 161 13.06 5.37 -6.12
C LEU A 161 14.10 5.98 -5.20
N LYS A 162 14.03 7.29 -4.99
CA LYS A 162 14.82 7.93 -3.94
C LYS A 162 14.13 7.76 -2.60
N ILE A 163 14.89 7.36 -1.60
CA ILE A 163 14.48 7.35 -0.20
C ILE A 163 15.46 8.19 0.61
N LYS A 164 14.95 9.05 1.49
CA LYS A 164 15.78 9.83 2.40
C LYS A 164 16.18 8.99 3.60
N ASP A 165 17.38 9.24 4.12
CA ASP A 165 17.92 8.50 5.27
C ASP A 165 17.02 8.60 6.51
N GLU A 166 16.34 9.75 6.71
CA GLU A 166 15.46 9.99 7.86
C GLU A 166 14.23 9.06 7.88
N ILE A 167 13.79 8.58 6.70
CA ILE A 167 12.62 7.69 6.59
C ILE A 167 12.98 6.25 6.25
N LEU A 168 14.28 5.96 6.06
CA LEU A 168 14.75 4.64 5.61
C LEU A 168 14.35 3.52 6.58
N SER A 169 14.45 3.76 7.89
CA SER A 169 14.06 2.78 8.92
C SER A 169 12.56 2.59 9.06
N GLY A 170 11.77 3.54 8.54
CA GLY A 170 10.33 3.56 8.69
C GLY A 170 9.84 4.03 10.05
N THR A 171 8.57 4.40 10.10
CA THR A 171 7.86 4.83 11.29
C THR A 171 6.90 3.74 11.73
N TYR A 172 7.02 3.28 12.97
CA TYR A 172 6.10 2.28 13.54
C TYR A 172 4.73 2.89 13.83
N ALA A 173 3.66 2.13 13.50
CA ALA A 173 2.31 2.45 13.92
C ALA A 173 1.53 1.17 14.23
N ASN A 174 0.63 1.23 15.22
CA ASN A 174 -0.23 0.12 15.61
C ASN A 174 -1.73 0.47 15.58
N ALA A 175 -2.06 1.65 15.06
CA ALA A 175 -3.42 2.06 14.74
C ALA A 175 -3.40 3.05 13.56
N VAL A 176 -4.51 3.14 12.85
CA VAL A 176 -4.68 4.07 11.72
C VAL A 176 -6.02 4.77 11.86
N MET A 177 -6.01 6.08 11.78
CA MET A 177 -7.21 6.90 11.67
C MET A 177 -7.30 7.43 10.25
N ILE A 178 -8.49 7.34 9.65
CA ILE A 178 -8.73 7.72 8.26
C ILE A 178 -9.75 8.85 8.24
N GLY A 179 -9.38 9.94 7.56
CA GLY A 179 -10.29 11.01 7.20
C GLY A 179 -10.40 11.14 5.68
N HIS A 180 -11.40 11.86 5.20
CA HIS A 180 -11.50 12.15 3.77
C HIS A 180 -12.16 13.50 3.52
N GLY A 181 -11.67 14.20 2.52
CA GLY A 181 -12.30 15.33 1.85
C GLY A 181 -12.85 14.93 0.49
N PRO A 182 -13.32 15.88 -0.34
CA PRO A 182 -13.85 15.56 -1.67
C PRO A 182 -12.77 15.11 -2.67
N TYR A 183 -11.50 15.40 -2.42
CA TYR A 183 -10.40 15.16 -3.37
C TYR A 183 -9.32 14.21 -2.83
N GLU A 184 -9.23 14.04 -1.51
CA GLU A 184 -8.16 13.31 -0.85
C GLU A 184 -8.68 12.48 0.33
N PHE A 185 -7.89 11.48 0.69
CA PHE A 185 -7.96 10.77 1.97
C PHE A 185 -6.72 11.11 2.79
N SER A 186 -6.92 11.29 4.08
CA SER A 186 -5.84 11.46 5.05
C SER A 186 -5.71 10.20 5.91
N PHE A 187 -4.47 9.79 6.12
CA PHE A 187 -4.12 8.66 6.97
C PHE A 187 -3.25 9.16 8.11
N ASP A 188 -3.75 9.09 9.32
CA ASP A 188 -2.98 9.32 10.54
C ASP A 188 -2.55 7.97 11.09
N PHE A 189 -1.30 7.61 10.88
CA PHE A 189 -0.68 6.43 11.45
C PHE A 189 -0.27 6.73 12.87
N ILE A 190 -0.79 5.96 13.81
CA ILE A 190 -0.73 6.27 15.25
C ILE A 190 0.09 5.21 15.95
N THR A 191 1.01 5.67 16.78
CA THR A 191 1.66 4.85 17.80
C THR A 191 0.87 5.01 19.08
N ASN A 192 0.13 3.94 19.41
CA ASN A 192 -0.70 3.90 20.60
C ASN A 192 0.02 3.15 21.70
N PHE A 193 0.73 3.86 22.57
CA PHE A 193 1.37 3.36 23.78
C PHE A 193 0.87 4.11 25.00
N TYR A 194 0.65 3.36 26.08
CA TYR A 194 0.30 3.99 27.35
C TYR A 194 1.46 4.89 27.84
N PRO A 195 1.21 6.09 28.37
CA PRO A 195 -0.09 6.70 28.66
C PRO A 195 -0.67 7.58 27.54
N GLN A 196 0.03 7.77 26.43
CA GLN A 196 -0.39 8.69 25.38
C GLN A 196 -0.26 8.07 23.98
N SER A 197 -1.21 8.41 23.12
CA SER A 197 -1.17 8.09 21.71
C SER A 197 -0.68 9.30 20.91
N ALA A 198 0.15 9.05 19.89
CA ALA A 198 0.65 10.10 19.02
C ALA A 198 0.53 9.69 17.55
N VAL A 199 0.23 10.66 16.70
CA VAL A 199 0.35 10.49 15.24
C VAL A 199 1.85 10.48 14.92
N SER A 200 2.30 9.35 14.42
CA SER A 200 3.71 9.14 14.08
C SER A 200 4.01 9.50 12.62
N CYS A 201 3.00 9.39 11.75
CA CYS A 201 3.09 9.76 10.35
C CYS A 201 1.71 10.17 9.84
N ARG A 202 1.63 11.25 9.05
CA ARG A 202 0.43 11.69 8.36
C ARG A 202 0.67 11.71 6.87
N VAL A 203 -0.22 11.08 6.10
CA VAL A 203 -0.13 11.02 4.64
C VAL A 203 -1.46 11.39 4.01
N TYR A 204 -1.39 12.13 2.91
CA TYR A 204 -2.53 12.43 2.06
C TYR A 204 -2.39 11.68 0.74
N LEU A 205 -3.48 11.05 0.29
CA LEU A 205 -3.56 10.34 -0.98
C LEU A 205 -4.81 10.80 -1.74
N ALA A 206 -4.66 11.12 -3.03
CA ALA A 206 -5.79 11.53 -3.84
C ALA A 206 -6.85 10.43 -3.91
N SER A 207 -8.15 10.83 -3.86
CA SER A 207 -9.30 9.92 -3.84
C SER A 207 -9.31 8.92 -5.00
N GLY A 208 -8.76 9.28 -6.17
CA GLY A 208 -8.64 8.39 -7.33
C GLY A 208 -7.69 7.20 -7.14
N HIS A 209 -6.84 7.20 -6.11
CA HIS A 209 -5.91 6.10 -5.83
C HIS A 209 -6.38 5.16 -4.71
N ILE A 210 -7.47 5.50 -4.04
CA ILE A 210 -7.92 4.81 -2.83
C ILE A 210 -8.43 3.39 -3.11
N ALA A 211 -9.17 3.19 -4.20
CA ALA A 211 -9.65 1.85 -4.57
C ALA A 211 -8.47 0.88 -4.77
N ARG A 212 -7.42 1.33 -5.48
CA ARG A 212 -6.20 0.52 -5.67
C ARG A 212 -5.48 0.23 -4.37
N LEU A 213 -5.39 1.21 -3.47
CA LEU A 213 -4.79 0.98 -2.14
C LEU A 213 -5.55 -0.12 -1.41
N LEU A 214 -6.89 -0.05 -1.36
CA LEU A 214 -7.72 -1.07 -0.72
C LEU A 214 -7.48 -2.46 -1.33
N ASP A 215 -7.45 -2.56 -2.66
CA ASP A 215 -7.21 -3.82 -3.36
C ASP A 215 -5.81 -4.38 -3.06
N SER A 216 -4.78 -3.53 -3.05
CA SER A 216 -3.42 -3.92 -2.71
C SER A 216 -3.29 -4.43 -1.27
N LEU A 217 -3.94 -3.76 -0.31
CA LEU A 217 -3.96 -4.19 1.09
C LEU A 217 -4.67 -5.54 1.24
N LYS A 218 -5.84 -5.71 0.62
CA LYS A 218 -6.58 -6.98 0.63
C LYS A 218 -5.76 -8.11 0.03
N GLN A 219 -5.18 -7.89 -1.14
CA GLN A 219 -4.35 -8.89 -1.82
C GLN A 219 -3.16 -9.31 -0.97
N SER A 220 -2.45 -8.35 -0.37
CA SER A 220 -1.30 -8.64 0.51
C SER A 220 -1.72 -9.41 1.75
N TRP A 221 -2.85 -9.04 2.36
CA TRP A 221 -3.42 -9.75 3.50
C TRP A 221 -3.84 -11.17 3.15
N ASP A 222 -4.56 -11.36 2.03
CA ASP A 222 -5.04 -12.66 1.57
C ASP A 222 -3.91 -13.64 1.22
N GLN A 223 -2.78 -13.13 0.75
CA GLN A 223 -1.57 -13.93 0.50
C GLN A 223 -0.85 -14.32 1.79
N LEU A 224 -0.90 -13.47 2.82
CA LEU A 224 -0.20 -13.69 4.08
C LEU A 224 -0.98 -14.57 5.06
N ARG A 225 -2.28 -14.30 5.26
CA ARG A 225 -3.10 -14.93 6.33
C ARG A 225 -3.02 -16.46 6.40
N PRO A 226 -2.96 -17.21 5.27
CA PRO A 226 -2.81 -18.66 5.33
C PRO A 226 -1.47 -19.10 5.90
N ARG A 227 -0.42 -18.28 5.75
CA ARG A 227 0.95 -18.58 6.20
C ARG A 227 1.14 -18.35 7.69
N ILE A 228 0.36 -17.46 8.29
CA ILE A 228 0.44 -17.11 9.72
C ILE A 228 -0.68 -17.74 10.56
N GLY A 229 -1.48 -18.67 9.97
CA GLY A 229 -2.50 -19.42 10.69
C GLY A 229 -3.75 -18.64 11.08
N PHE A 230 -4.01 -17.48 10.47
CA PHE A 230 -5.29 -16.79 10.66
C PHE A 230 -6.42 -17.53 9.93
N PRO A 231 -7.51 -17.87 10.62
CA PRO A 231 -8.64 -18.52 9.99
C PRO A 231 -9.25 -17.63 8.90
N PRO A 232 -9.86 -18.24 7.84
CA PRO A 232 -10.59 -17.45 6.85
C PRO A 232 -11.70 -16.67 7.54
N THR A 233 -11.81 -15.38 7.26
CA THR A 233 -12.98 -14.61 7.65
C THR A 233 -14.16 -15.12 6.82
N ASN A 234 -15.02 -15.95 7.44
CA ASN A 234 -16.34 -16.22 6.91
C ASN A 234 -17.12 -14.90 7.01
N ASN A 235 -17.13 -14.15 5.93
CA ASN A 235 -18.11 -13.08 5.77
C ASN A 235 -19.36 -13.72 5.17
N PRO A 236 -20.53 -13.66 5.86
CA PRO A 236 -21.79 -14.17 5.34
C PRO A 236 -22.29 -13.37 4.13
#